data_be831fce8efd920896f12fc40f28acb7
#
_entry.id   be831fce8efd920896f12fc40f28acb7
#
_cell.length_a   1.000
_cell.length_b   1.000
_cell.length_c   1.000
_cell.angle_alpha   90.00
_cell.angle_beta   90.00
_cell.angle_gamma   90.00
#
_symmetry.space_group_name_H-M   'P 1'
#
loop_
_entity.id
_entity.type
_entity.pdbx_description
1 polymer ?
#
loop_
_entity_poly.entity_id
_entity_poly.type
_entity_poly.pdbx_seq_one_letter_code
_entity_poly.pdbx_strand_id
1 'polypeptide(L)'
;MEIFFVVLPLLLLMYAAYRGLSVILFAPLTALLAVFLINPSWVPAFFSGIFMEKMAGFVKLYFPVFLLGAIFGKVIELAGFAKSIARLIIDLIGESKAMLAIVLVGALLTYGGVSLFVVAFALYPFASELFKKTNIPKRLIPGTIALGAFTFTMDALPGSPQIQNIIPTAFFKTTTWAAPWLGLIGGVFILSTGMVYLEWRRRKAKKAGEGYGVGHINEPGEMSSDNLPNAFLAILPLFLVGICNKIFTLLINSSYGVSFDFSSVGITETAPIEIQKMAAIWAVEGALVVGILTVLFLAFKKVKTNLNSQINISIGGALLATLNTGSEYGFGGVIAALPGFKLLNESLSSAIKDPLANEAVTITTLAGITGSASGGL
;
A
#
# COMPACT_ATOMS: atom_id res chain seq x y z
N MET A 1 -28.79 6.25 -20.67
CA MET A 1 -28.69 7.29 -19.63
C MET A 1 -28.10 6.73 -18.32
N GLU A 2 -28.50 5.58 -17.86
CA GLU A 2 -28.04 4.99 -16.58
C GLU A 2 -26.53 4.80 -16.48
N ILE A 3 -25.90 4.33 -17.56
CA ILE A 3 -24.43 4.19 -17.63
C ILE A 3 -23.74 5.56 -17.50
N PHE A 4 -24.32 6.61 -18.06
CA PHE A 4 -23.75 7.96 -17.96
C PHE A 4 -23.71 8.46 -16.50
N PHE A 5 -24.72 8.15 -15.69
CA PHE A 5 -24.80 8.52 -14.27
C PHE A 5 -23.77 7.78 -13.40
N VAL A 6 -23.20 6.69 -13.89
CA VAL A 6 -22.09 5.96 -13.26
C VAL A 6 -20.75 6.46 -13.74
N VAL A 7 -20.59 6.64 -15.06
CA VAL A 7 -19.30 7.02 -15.67
C VAL A 7 -18.93 8.47 -15.38
N LEU A 8 -19.89 9.40 -15.39
CA LEU A 8 -19.60 10.82 -15.12
C LEU A 8 -18.99 11.06 -13.73
N PRO A 9 -19.53 10.54 -12.62
CA PRO A 9 -18.91 10.66 -11.30
C PRO A 9 -17.52 10.02 -11.19
N LEU A 10 -17.30 8.88 -11.85
CA LEU A 10 -15.99 8.26 -11.96
C LEU A 10 -14.97 9.19 -12.62
N LEU A 11 -15.33 9.79 -13.76
CA LEU A 11 -14.47 10.74 -14.46
C LEU A 11 -14.20 12.01 -13.63
N LEU A 12 -15.20 12.49 -12.88
CA LEU A 12 -15.03 13.64 -11.99
C LEU A 12 -14.12 13.33 -10.80
N LEU A 13 -14.26 12.13 -10.20
CA LEU A 13 -13.36 11.69 -9.13
C LEU A 13 -11.93 11.54 -9.66
N MET A 14 -11.76 10.94 -10.84
CA MET A 14 -10.47 10.86 -11.53
C MET A 14 -9.88 12.25 -11.75
N TYR A 15 -10.64 13.19 -12.30
CA TYR A 15 -10.18 14.57 -12.51
C TYR A 15 -9.73 15.21 -11.19
N ALA A 16 -10.51 15.07 -10.11
CA ALA A 16 -10.18 15.59 -8.79
C ALA A 16 -8.86 14.97 -8.25
N ALA A 17 -8.70 13.67 -8.35
CA ALA A 17 -7.50 12.95 -7.91
C ALA A 17 -6.24 13.40 -8.68
N TYR A 18 -6.31 13.48 -10.01
CA TYR A 18 -5.19 13.95 -10.83
C TYR A 18 -4.86 15.44 -10.66
N ARG A 19 -5.83 16.24 -10.18
CA ARG A 19 -5.60 17.64 -9.78
C ARG A 19 -5.04 17.78 -8.37
N GLY A 20 -4.83 16.66 -7.66
CA GLY A 20 -4.33 16.67 -6.28
C GLY A 20 -5.35 17.15 -5.25
N LEU A 21 -6.66 17.12 -5.59
CA LEU A 21 -7.73 17.50 -4.67
C LEU A 21 -7.99 16.37 -3.68
N SER A 22 -8.54 16.71 -2.50
CA SER A 22 -8.77 15.75 -1.43
C SER A 22 -9.81 14.68 -1.83
N VAL A 23 -9.39 13.43 -1.91
CA VAL A 23 -10.28 12.29 -2.19
C VAL A 23 -11.33 12.13 -1.08
N ILE A 24 -10.98 12.40 0.19
CA ILE A 24 -11.92 12.36 1.32
C ILE A 24 -13.13 13.27 1.07
N LEU A 25 -12.90 14.42 0.42
CA LEU A 25 -13.97 15.38 0.11
C LEU A 25 -14.67 15.03 -1.21
N PHE A 26 -13.91 14.71 -2.26
CA PHE A 26 -14.47 14.56 -3.61
C PHE A 26 -15.13 13.20 -3.85
N ALA A 27 -14.72 12.13 -3.19
CA ALA A 27 -15.39 10.85 -3.32
C ALA A 27 -16.86 10.89 -2.89
N PRO A 28 -17.22 11.39 -1.67
CA PRO A 28 -18.63 11.54 -1.33
C PRO A 28 -19.38 12.52 -2.26
N LEU A 29 -18.77 13.66 -2.62
CA LEU A 29 -19.42 14.63 -3.48
C LEU A 29 -19.78 14.06 -4.86
N THR A 30 -18.86 13.33 -5.48
CA THR A 30 -19.09 12.73 -6.80
C THR A 30 -20.02 11.53 -6.73
N ALA A 31 -19.94 10.69 -5.68
CA ALA A 31 -20.88 9.61 -5.46
C ALA A 31 -22.31 10.12 -5.28
N LEU A 32 -22.49 11.16 -4.46
CA LEU A 32 -23.83 11.74 -4.22
C LEU A 32 -24.34 12.53 -5.42
N LEU A 33 -23.47 13.09 -6.27
CA LEU A 33 -23.86 13.65 -7.55
C LEU A 33 -24.49 12.57 -8.46
N ALA A 34 -23.94 11.35 -8.50
CA ALA A 34 -24.53 10.25 -9.25
C ALA A 34 -25.97 9.96 -8.77
N VAL A 35 -26.13 9.90 -7.46
CA VAL A 35 -27.46 9.66 -6.83
C VAL A 35 -28.42 10.81 -7.12
N PHE A 36 -27.96 12.07 -6.99
CA PHE A 36 -28.74 13.26 -7.24
C PHE A 36 -29.28 13.32 -8.68
N LEU A 37 -28.45 12.97 -9.65
CA LEU A 37 -28.84 12.94 -11.07
C LEU A 37 -29.91 11.90 -11.39
N ILE A 38 -30.03 10.86 -10.57
CA ILE A 38 -31.07 9.84 -10.70
C ILE A 38 -32.31 10.24 -9.92
N ASN A 39 -32.15 10.54 -8.63
CA ASN A 39 -33.24 10.98 -7.76
C ASN A 39 -32.68 11.79 -6.56
N PRO A 40 -32.91 13.12 -6.51
CA PRO A 40 -32.43 13.97 -5.42
C PRO A 40 -32.89 13.54 -4.02
N SER A 41 -34.07 12.94 -3.88
CA SER A 41 -34.60 12.50 -2.58
C SER A 41 -33.82 11.33 -1.97
N TRP A 42 -33.05 10.60 -2.75
CA TRP A 42 -32.26 9.46 -2.28
C TRP A 42 -30.92 9.87 -1.64
N VAL A 43 -30.46 11.10 -1.88
CA VAL A 43 -29.13 11.56 -1.46
C VAL A 43 -28.85 11.34 0.02
N PRO A 44 -29.73 11.76 0.99
CA PRO A 44 -29.43 11.55 2.41
C PRO A 44 -29.36 10.08 2.81
N ALA A 45 -30.25 9.25 2.23
CA ALA A 45 -30.28 7.82 2.52
C ALA A 45 -29.06 7.08 1.97
N PHE A 46 -28.61 7.40 0.75
CA PHE A 46 -27.40 6.82 0.16
C PHE A 46 -26.14 7.28 0.88
N PHE A 47 -26.11 8.54 1.36
CA PHE A 47 -24.97 9.01 2.16
C PHE A 47 -24.86 8.24 3.46
N SER A 48 -25.94 8.21 4.26
CA SER A 48 -25.89 7.61 5.60
C SER A 48 -25.88 6.08 5.56
N GLY A 49 -26.71 5.46 4.71
CA GLY A 49 -26.93 4.00 4.71
C GLY A 49 -25.97 3.23 3.80
N ILE A 50 -25.33 3.87 2.80
CA ILE A 50 -24.41 3.16 1.91
C ILE A 50 -22.99 3.73 2.02
N PHE A 51 -22.82 5.03 1.70
CA PHE A 51 -21.50 5.63 1.69
C PHE A 51 -20.81 5.51 3.05
N MET A 52 -21.48 5.98 4.11
CA MET A 52 -20.90 5.97 5.46
C MET A 52 -20.74 4.57 6.03
N GLU A 53 -21.67 3.65 5.77
CA GLU A 53 -21.49 2.26 6.21
C GLU A 53 -20.28 1.59 5.56
N LYS A 54 -20.11 1.75 4.25
CA LYS A 54 -18.95 1.20 3.53
C LYS A 54 -17.65 1.84 4.00
N MET A 55 -17.60 3.17 4.10
CA MET A 55 -16.44 3.90 4.59
C MET A 55 -16.07 3.50 6.02
N ALA A 56 -17.05 3.50 6.93
CA ALA A 56 -16.82 3.12 8.33
C ALA A 56 -16.43 1.64 8.47
N GLY A 57 -17.03 0.76 7.67
CA GLY A 57 -16.66 -0.66 7.61
C GLY A 57 -15.20 -0.86 7.20
N PHE A 58 -14.73 -0.13 6.19
CA PHE A 58 -13.33 -0.13 5.78
C PHE A 58 -12.40 0.36 6.90
N VAL A 59 -12.72 1.50 7.51
CA VAL A 59 -11.94 2.06 8.61
C VAL A 59 -11.87 1.09 9.79
N LYS A 60 -13.01 0.50 10.20
CA LYS A 60 -13.08 -0.49 11.27
C LYS A 60 -12.14 -1.67 11.02
N LEU A 61 -12.08 -2.13 9.78
CA LEU A 61 -11.35 -3.35 9.43
C LEU A 61 -9.84 -3.10 9.29
N TYR A 62 -9.45 -2.00 8.66
CA TYR A 62 -8.08 -1.81 8.19
C TYR A 62 -7.29 -0.71 8.92
N PHE A 63 -7.94 0.18 9.66
CA PHE A 63 -7.24 1.25 10.39
C PHE A 63 -6.11 0.74 11.31
N PRO A 64 -6.28 -0.36 12.08
CA PRO A 64 -5.20 -0.88 12.91
C PRO A 64 -3.97 -1.30 12.08
N VAL A 65 -4.16 -1.90 10.91
CA VAL A 65 -3.06 -2.28 10.01
C VAL A 65 -2.32 -1.05 9.48
N PHE A 66 -3.05 -0.02 9.03
CA PHE A 66 -2.45 1.25 8.58
C PHE A 66 -1.66 1.91 9.71
N LEU A 67 -2.24 1.94 10.92
CA LEU A 67 -1.61 2.52 12.09
C LEU A 67 -0.32 1.80 12.48
N LEU A 68 -0.38 0.47 12.63
CA LEU A 68 0.77 -0.34 13.01
C LEU A 68 1.87 -0.30 11.92
N GLY A 69 1.50 -0.33 10.64
CA GLY A 69 2.44 -0.20 9.54
C GLY A 69 3.15 1.17 9.52
N ALA A 70 2.41 2.26 9.77
CA ALA A 70 2.99 3.60 9.87
C ALA A 70 3.91 3.74 11.09
N ILE A 71 3.53 3.21 12.26
CA ILE A 71 4.36 3.20 13.46
C ILE A 71 5.61 2.35 13.23
N PHE A 72 5.47 1.14 12.67
CA PHE A 72 6.60 0.26 12.36
C PHE A 72 7.60 0.95 11.43
N GLY A 73 7.12 1.54 10.33
CA GLY A 73 7.97 2.30 9.42
C GLY A 73 8.70 3.44 10.11
N LYS A 74 8.02 4.17 11.00
CA LYS A 74 8.63 5.30 11.73
C LYS A 74 9.69 4.85 12.74
N VAL A 75 9.47 3.78 13.47
CA VAL A 75 10.50 3.28 14.41
C VAL A 75 11.72 2.70 13.67
N ILE A 76 11.52 2.04 12.52
CA ILE A 76 12.61 1.62 11.60
C ILE A 76 13.44 2.82 11.12
N GLU A 77 12.77 3.92 10.75
CA GLU A 77 13.42 5.17 10.33
C GLU A 77 14.21 5.81 11.48
N LEU A 78 13.58 6.01 12.64
CA LEU A 78 14.21 6.62 13.83
C LEU A 78 15.38 5.81 14.37
N ALA A 79 15.32 4.48 14.28
CA ALA A 79 16.42 3.59 14.62
C ALA A 79 17.62 3.71 13.66
N GLY A 80 17.41 4.28 12.46
CA GLY A 80 18.39 4.33 11.38
C GLY A 80 18.52 3.00 10.62
N PHE A 81 17.60 2.05 10.85
CA PHE A 81 17.65 0.72 10.25
C PHE A 81 17.46 0.76 8.74
N ALA A 82 16.53 1.59 8.23
CA ALA A 82 16.35 1.78 6.79
C ALA A 82 17.64 2.25 6.10
N LYS A 83 18.37 3.16 6.73
CA LYS A 83 19.66 3.65 6.22
C LYS A 83 20.73 2.55 6.19
N SER A 84 20.83 1.76 7.27
CA SER A 84 21.81 0.65 7.34
C SER A 84 21.55 -0.42 6.29
N ILE A 85 20.27 -0.77 6.08
CA ILE A 85 19.85 -1.73 5.04
C ILE A 85 20.19 -1.20 3.65
N ALA A 86 19.86 0.07 3.38
CA ALA A 86 20.15 0.70 2.10
C ALA A 86 21.66 0.67 1.81
N ARG A 87 22.49 1.03 2.79
CA ARG A 87 23.94 1.01 2.64
C ARG A 87 24.47 -0.39 2.34
N LEU A 88 24.05 -1.40 3.11
CA LEU A 88 24.44 -2.79 2.89
C LEU A 88 24.12 -3.25 1.45
N ILE A 89 22.90 -3.00 0.97
CA ILE A 89 22.49 -3.44 -0.37
C ILE A 89 23.27 -2.71 -1.46
N ILE A 90 23.52 -1.41 -1.29
CA ILE A 90 24.34 -0.63 -2.23
C ILE A 90 25.79 -1.16 -2.27
N ASP A 91 26.38 -1.47 -1.11
CA ASP A 91 27.74 -2.00 -1.02
C ASP A 91 27.84 -3.40 -1.66
N LEU A 92 26.80 -4.24 -1.53
CA LEU A 92 26.76 -5.58 -2.13
C LEU A 92 26.53 -5.57 -3.66
N ILE A 93 25.69 -4.68 -4.16
CA ILE A 93 25.29 -4.63 -5.58
C ILE A 93 26.28 -3.79 -6.39
N GLY A 94 26.88 -2.79 -5.76
CA GLY A 94 27.79 -1.82 -6.35
C GLY A 94 27.07 -0.62 -6.98
N GLU A 95 27.76 0.50 -7.00
CA GLU A 95 27.22 1.78 -7.51
C GLU A 95 26.88 1.73 -9.01
N SER A 96 27.55 0.86 -9.78
CA SER A 96 27.28 0.71 -11.22
C SER A 96 25.85 0.23 -11.54
N LYS A 97 25.19 -0.44 -10.58
CA LYS A 97 23.80 -0.92 -10.69
C LYS A 97 22.86 -0.11 -9.79
N ALA A 98 23.06 1.19 -9.73
CA ALA A 98 22.37 2.13 -8.85
C ALA A 98 20.84 1.95 -8.82
N MET A 99 20.19 1.88 -9.99
CA MET A 99 18.74 1.71 -10.05
C MET A 99 18.29 0.38 -9.43
N LEU A 100 18.99 -0.73 -9.75
CA LEU A 100 18.66 -2.04 -9.18
C LEU A 100 18.83 -2.04 -7.65
N ALA A 101 19.90 -1.41 -7.13
CA ALA A 101 20.12 -1.31 -5.70
C ALA A 101 18.95 -0.61 -4.98
N ILE A 102 18.52 0.54 -5.50
CA ILE A 102 17.38 1.29 -4.94
C ILE A 102 16.07 0.49 -5.04
N VAL A 103 15.80 -0.19 -6.17
CA VAL A 103 14.64 -1.07 -6.33
C VAL A 103 14.64 -2.18 -5.28
N LEU A 104 15.77 -2.86 -5.06
CA LEU A 104 15.86 -3.97 -4.10
C LEU A 104 15.77 -3.49 -2.65
N VAL A 105 16.33 -2.33 -2.30
CA VAL A 105 16.11 -1.73 -0.98
C VAL A 105 14.63 -1.42 -0.76
N GLY A 106 14.01 -0.76 -1.74
CA GLY A 106 12.57 -0.47 -1.70
C GLY A 106 11.74 -1.73 -1.53
N ALA A 107 12.05 -2.76 -2.31
CA ALA A 107 11.37 -4.05 -2.25
C ALA A 107 11.52 -4.71 -0.87
N LEU A 108 12.73 -4.76 -0.31
CA LEU A 108 12.97 -5.37 0.99
C LEU A 108 12.25 -4.63 2.12
N LEU A 109 12.32 -3.30 2.15
CA LEU A 109 11.67 -2.51 3.18
C LEU A 109 10.14 -2.63 3.10
N THR A 110 9.57 -2.52 1.90
CA THR A 110 8.11 -2.63 1.69
C THR A 110 7.60 -4.03 2.01
N TYR A 111 8.29 -5.07 1.52
CA TYR A 111 7.93 -6.46 1.85
C TYR A 111 8.07 -6.74 3.35
N GLY A 112 9.03 -6.11 4.02
CA GLY A 112 9.20 -6.18 5.47
C GLY A 112 8.13 -5.44 6.28
N GLY A 113 7.14 -4.80 5.65
CA GLY A 113 6.02 -4.13 6.33
C GLY A 113 6.23 -2.62 6.56
N VAL A 114 7.33 -2.05 6.07
CA VAL A 114 7.53 -0.60 6.15
C VAL A 114 6.56 0.11 5.21
N SER A 115 5.83 1.12 5.71
CA SER A 115 4.91 1.91 4.91
C SER A 115 5.61 2.52 3.69
N LEU A 116 4.96 2.45 2.53
CA LEU A 116 5.46 2.96 1.25
C LEU A 116 5.92 4.42 1.32
N PHE A 117 5.23 5.28 2.06
CA PHE A 117 5.63 6.69 2.23
C PHE A 117 6.95 6.81 2.98
N VAL A 118 7.13 6.03 4.06
CA VAL A 118 8.39 6.01 4.82
C VAL A 118 9.52 5.49 3.94
N VAL A 119 9.27 4.44 3.16
CA VAL A 119 10.25 3.88 2.21
C VAL A 119 10.67 4.95 1.19
N ALA A 120 9.72 5.65 0.59
CA ALA A 120 10.00 6.69 -0.40
C ALA A 120 10.88 7.81 0.18
N PHE A 121 10.53 8.33 1.36
CA PHE A 121 11.31 9.37 2.02
C PHE A 121 12.69 8.87 2.49
N ALA A 122 12.76 7.66 3.02
CA ALA A 122 14.02 7.07 3.47
C ALA A 122 15.01 6.81 2.31
N LEU A 123 14.49 6.39 1.14
CA LEU A 123 15.32 6.04 -0.02
C LEU A 123 15.71 7.24 -0.86
N TYR A 124 14.92 8.32 -0.85
CA TYR A 124 15.17 9.47 -1.72
C TYR A 124 16.59 10.05 -1.58
N PRO A 125 17.14 10.30 -0.36
CA PRO A 125 18.51 10.78 -0.20
C PRO A 125 19.56 9.83 -0.79
N PHE A 126 19.42 8.52 -0.56
CA PHE A 126 20.32 7.50 -1.13
C PHE A 126 20.25 7.44 -2.64
N ALA A 127 19.02 7.46 -3.19
CA ALA A 127 18.82 7.47 -4.63
C ALA A 127 19.41 8.72 -5.27
N SER A 128 19.25 9.88 -4.64
CA SER A 128 19.80 11.15 -5.09
C SER A 128 21.34 11.12 -5.12
N GLU A 129 21.99 10.71 -4.03
CA GLU A 129 23.45 10.58 -3.96
C GLU A 129 23.99 9.59 -5.00
N LEU A 130 23.37 8.40 -5.09
CA LEU A 130 23.82 7.34 -5.97
C LEU A 130 23.64 7.71 -7.45
N PHE A 131 22.53 8.37 -7.79
CA PHE A 131 22.25 8.84 -9.15
C PHE A 131 23.19 9.99 -9.54
N LYS A 132 23.53 10.87 -8.60
CA LYS A 132 24.52 11.94 -8.81
C LYS A 132 25.91 11.36 -9.09
N LYS A 133 26.38 10.40 -8.29
CA LYS A 133 27.66 9.71 -8.47
C LYS A 133 27.73 8.96 -9.80
N THR A 134 26.65 8.36 -10.24
CA THR A 134 26.58 7.54 -11.47
C THR A 134 26.09 8.32 -12.68
N ASN A 135 25.86 9.62 -12.53
CA ASN A 135 25.35 10.54 -13.55
C ASN A 135 24.05 10.04 -14.23
N ILE A 136 23.12 9.50 -13.43
CA ILE A 136 21.80 9.08 -13.85
C ILE A 136 20.83 10.26 -13.68
N PRO A 137 19.93 10.54 -14.64
CA PRO A 137 18.99 11.63 -14.54
C PRO A 137 18.11 11.56 -13.29
N LYS A 138 18.06 12.65 -12.50
CA LYS A 138 17.30 12.73 -11.26
C LYS A 138 15.81 12.37 -11.42
N ARG A 139 15.23 12.73 -12.58
CA ARG A 139 13.82 12.42 -12.91
C ARG A 139 13.48 10.93 -12.95
N LEU A 140 14.47 10.03 -12.97
CA LEU A 140 14.24 8.58 -12.90
C LEU A 140 14.16 8.05 -11.47
N ILE A 141 14.48 8.86 -10.45
CA ILE A 141 14.39 8.46 -9.03
C ILE A 141 12.98 8.03 -8.64
N PRO A 142 11.91 8.81 -8.91
CA PRO A 142 10.55 8.42 -8.51
C PRO A 142 10.14 7.07 -9.10
N GLY A 143 10.37 6.85 -10.39
CA GLY A 143 10.06 5.58 -11.04
C GLY A 143 10.88 4.40 -10.50
N THR A 144 12.12 4.63 -10.11
CA THR A 144 12.99 3.61 -9.51
C THR A 144 12.50 3.21 -8.11
N ILE A 145 12.17 4.20 -7.27
CA ILE A 145 11.59 3.92 -5.93
C ILE A 145 10.22 3.23 -6.09
N ALA A 146 9.39 3.73 -7.01
CA ALA A 146 8.07 3.17 -7.26
C ALA A 146 8.13 1.69 -7.67
N LEU A 147 9.03 1.31 -8.56
CA LEU A 147 9.18 -0.09 -8.97
C LEU A 147 9.48 -1.02 -7.79
N GLY A 148 10.31 -0.59 -6.84
CA GLY A 148 10.65 -1.40 -5.66
C GLY A 148 9.56 -1.39 -4.59
N ALA A 149 8.98 -0.24 -4.30
CA ALA A 149 8.16 -0.03 -3.11
C ALA A 149 6.64 0.02 -3.38
N PHE A 150 6.20 0.26 -4.64
CA PHE A 150 4.79 0.56 -4.96
C PHE A 150 4.16 -0.45 -5.93
N THR A 151 4.85 -1.53 -6.31
CA THR A 151 4.36 -2.51 -7.28
C THR A 151 4.35 -3.92 -6.69
N PHE A 152 5.00 -4.88 -7.32
CA PHE A 152 4.98 -6.30 -7.00
C PHE A 152 5.20 -6.67 -5.52
N THR A 153 5.83 -5.81 -4.75
CA THR A 153 6.08 -6.00 -3.32
C THR A 153 4.84 -5.77 -2.45
N MET A 154 3.86 -5.05 -2.97
CA MET A 154 2.64 -4.72 -2.23
C MET A 154 1.54 -5.77 -2.40
N ASP A 155 1.40 -6.30 -3.60
CA ASP A 155 0.26 -7.11 -4.01
C ASP A 155 0.62 -8.51 -4.52
N ALA A 156 1.78 -8.68 -5.17
CA ALA A 156 2.12 -9.94 -5.83
C ALA A 156 2.91 -10.90 -4.93
N LEU A 157 3.82 -10.41 -4.09
CA LEU A 157 4.66 -11.29 -3.29
C LEU A 157 3.86 -11.93 -2.13
N PRO A 158 3.88 -13.28 -2.02
CA PRO A 158 3.14 -13.99 -0.99
C PRO A 158 3.62 -13.57 0.42
N GLY A 159 2.66 -13.35 1.31
CA GLY A 159 2.93 -12.94 2.69
C GLY A 159 3.24 -11.46 2.87
N SER A 160 3.15 -10.64 1.82
CA SER A 160 3.32 -9.19 1.95
C SER A 160 2.31 -8.61 2.96
N PRO A 161 2.77 -7.87 4.00
CA PRO A 161 1.89 -7.28 4.99
C PRO A 161 1.32 -5.92 4.53
N GLN A 162 1.38 -5.65 3.25
CA GLN A 162 0.84 -4.43 2.67
C GLN A 162 -0.66 -4.55 2.42
N ILE A 163 -1.34 -3.41 2.50
CA ILE A 163 -2.80 -3.36 2.48
C ILE A 163 -3.41 -3.93 1.18
N GLN A 164 -2.73 -3.78 0.05
CA GLN A 164 -3.17 -4.30 -1.24
C GLN A 164 -3.20 -5.84 -1.29
N ASN A 165 -2.36 -6.50 -0.50
CA ASN A 165 -2.39 -7.95 -0.35
C ASN A 165 -3.37 -8.41 0.75
N ILE A 166 -3.77 -7.50 1.65
CA ILE A 166 -4.65 -7.81 2.78
C ILE A 166 -6.13 -7.61 2.40
N ILE A 167 -6.47 -6.54 1.68
CA ILE A 167 -7.87 -6.23 1.32
C ILE A 167 -8.59 -7.43 0.70
N PRO A 168 -8.05 -8.12 -0.33
CA PRO A 168 -8.73 -9.25 -0.97
C PRO A 168 -9.01 -10.41 -0.02
N THR A 169 -8.21 -10.59 1.03
CA THR A 169 -8.35 -11.76 1.92
C THR A 169 -9.69 -11.81 2.64
N ALA A 170 -10.24 -10.65 3.02
CA ALA A 170 -11.53 -10.57 3.70
C ALA A 170 -12.71 -10.92 2.78
N PHE A 171 -12.61 -10.61 1.48
CA PHE A 171 -13.63 -10.90 0.48
C PHE A 171 -13.58 -12.34 -0.01
N PHE A 172 -12.39 -12.80 -0.37
CA PHE A 172 -12.18 -14.13 -0.93
C PHE A 172 -11.94 -15.21 0.15
N LYS A 173 -11.95 -14.83 1.44
CA LYS A 173 -11.69 -15.74 2.58
C LYS A 173 -10.38 -16.52 2.40
N THR A 174 -9.36 -15.85 1.91
CA THR A 174 -8.02 -16.38 1.68
C THR A 174 -7.03 -15.85 2.73
N THR A 175 -5.76 -16.01 2.48
CA THR A 175 -4.69 -15.46 3.32
C THR A 175 -3.74 -14.61 2.48
N THR A 176 -2.88 -13.82 3.12
CA THR A 176 -1.81 -13.07 2.44
C THR A 176 -0.84 -13.98 1.66
N TRP A 177 -0.91 -15.30 1.86
CA TRP A 177 -0.10 -16.33 1.20
C TRP A 177 -0.83 -17.03 0.06
N ALA A 178 -1.98 -16.52 -0.38
CA ALA A 178 -2.74 -17.11 -1.49
C ALA A 178 -1.94 -17.07 -2.80
N ALA A 179 -2.16 -18.06 -3.65
CA ALA A 179 -1.55 -18.18 -4.98
C ALA A 179 -0.02 -17.88 -5.05
N PRO A 180 0.84 -18.49 -4.19
CA PRO A 180 2.21 -18.05 -4.00
C PRO A 180 3.06 -18.15 -5.28
N TRP A 181 2.86 -19.17 -6.08
CA TRP A 181 3.61 -19.37 -7.34
C TRP A 181 3.22 -18.33 -8.40
N LEU A 182 1.93 -18.04 -8.52
CA LEU A 182 1.45 -17.01 -9.45
C LEU A 182 1.98 -15.63 -9.04
N GLY A 183 1.94 -15.32 -7.74
CA GLY A 183 2.47 -14.08 -7.19
C GLY A 183 3.98 -13.93 -7.42
N LEU A 184 4.76 -14.99 -7.22
CA LEU A 184 6.20 -14.97 -7.51
C LEU A 184 6.50 -14.75 -9.01
N ILE A 185 5.79 -15.46 -9.90
CA ILE A 185 5.95 -15.29 -11.35
C ILE A 185 5.59 -13.86 -11.75
N GLY A 186 4.44 -13.34 -11.27
CA GLY A 186 4.02 -11.96 -11.51
C GLY A 186 5.02 -10.95 -10.97
N GLY A 187 5.53 -11.15 -9.76
CA GLY A 187 6.55 -10.31 -9.15
C GLY A 187 7.84 -10.25 -9.96
N VAL A 188 8.35 -11.40 -10.40
CA VAL A 188 9.54 -11.47 -11.28
C VAL A 188 9.28 -10.79 -12.63
N PHE A 189 8.08 -10.98 -13.20
CA PHE A 189 7.70 -10.34 -14.45
C PHE A 189 7.69 -8.81 -14.33
N ILE A 190 7.04 -8.25 -13.29
CA ILE A 190 6.97 -6.80 -13.05
C ILE A 190 8.37 -6.23 -12.75
N LEU A 191 9.15 -6.89 -11.89
CA LEU A 191 10.51 -6.47 -11.61
C LEU A 191 11.36 -6.42 -12.88
N SER A 192 11.32 -7.47 -13.69
CA SER A 192 12.13 -7.59 -14.90
C SER A 192 11.73 -6.56 -15.96
N THR A 193 10.43 -6.46 -16.26
CA THR A 193 9.91 -5.49 -17.26
C THR A 193 10.11 -4.06 -16.82
N GLY A 194 9.89 -3.76 -15.53
CA GLY A 194 10.14 -2.45 -14.94
C GLY A 194 11.62 -2.06 -14.99
N MET A 195 12.53 -2.99 -14.67
CA MET A 195 13.98 -2.77 -14.77
C MET A 195 14.42 -2.56 -16.24
N VAL A 196 13.89 -3.34 -17.18
CA VAL A 196 14.15 -3.15 -18.62
C VAL A 196 13.69 -1.76 -19.06
N TYR A 197 12.49 -1.34 -18.66
CA TYR A 197 11.97 -0.01 -18.96
C TYR A 197 12.84 1.11 -18.37
N LEU A 198 13.22 1.03 -17.09
CA LEU A 198 14.07 2.03 -16.43
C LEU A 198 15.45 2.11 -17.11
N GLU A 199 16.04 0.97 -17.42
CA GLU A 199 17.33 0.91 -18.11
C GLU A 199 17.23 1.46 -19.53
N TRP A 200 16.17 1.20 -20.26
CA TRP A 200 15.89 1.81 -21.56
C TRP A 200 15.80 3.34 -21.45
N ARG A 201 15.08 3.85 -20.44
CA ARG A 201 14.97 5.29 -20.17
C ARG A 201 16.33 5.91 -19.85
N ARG A 202 17.13 5.24 -19.03
CA ARG A 202 18.51 5.67 -18.70
C ARG A 202 19.38 5.75 -19.95
N ARG A 203 19.35 4.71 -20.79
CA ARG A 203 20.13 4.68 -22.05
C ARG A 203 19.68 5.76 -23.01
N LYS A 204 18.38 6.00 -23.14
CA LYS A 204 17.84 7.07 -23.98
C LYS A 204 18.30 8.45 -23.50
N ALA A 205 18.26 8.70 -22.20
CA ALA A 205 18.73 9.93 -21.59
C ALA A 205 20.24 10.12 -21.80
N LYS A 206 21.05 9.08 -21.59
CA LYS A 206 22.50 9.12 -21.84
C LYS A 206 22.83 9.45 -23.30
N LYS A 207 22.10 8.87 -24.28
CA LYS A 207 22.26 9.19 -25.70
C LYS A 207 21.91 10.65 -26.03
N ALA A 208 20.98 11.24 -25.28
CA ALA A 208 20.61 12.65 -25.39
C ALA A 208 21.55 13.62 -24.62
N GLY A 209 22.62 13.11 -24.01
CA GLY A 209 23.54 13.92 -23.21
C GLY A 209 22.97 14.31 -21.83
N GLU A 210 21.84 13.76 -21.41
CA GLU A 210 21.19 14.07 -20.15
C GLU A 210 21.86 13.29 -19.02
N GLY A 211 22.45 14.02 -18.05
CA GLY A 211 22.99 13.48 -16.81
C GLY A 211 22.07 13.74 -15.64
N TYR A 212 22.64 13.71 -14.43
CA TYR A 212 21.88 13.99 -13.19
C TYR A 212 21.19 15.37 -13.21
N GLY A 213 21.83 16.34 -13.82
CA GLY A 213 21.36 17.73 -13.89
C GLY A 213 21.91 18.59 -12.74
N VAL A 214 21.68 19.90 -12.85
CA VAL A 214 22.07 20.92 -11.87
C VAL A 214 20.89 21.83 -11.53
N GLY A 215 20.97 22.54 -10.39
CA GLY A 215 19.93 23.52 -10.01
C GLY A 215 18.63 22.90 -9.49
N HIS A 216 18.67 21.70 -8.96
CA HIS A 216 17.50 21.07 -8.37
C HIS A 216 17.14 21.71 -7.01
N ILE A 217 15.85 22.06 -6.83
CA ILE A 217 15.36 22.76 -5.63
C ILE A 217 15.35 21.83 -4.40
N ASN A 218 15.11 20.54 -4.60
CA ASN A 218 14.94 19.54 -3.51
C ASN A 218 16.15 18.58 -3.43
N GLU A 219 17.35 19.12 -3.32
CA GLU A 219 18.51 18.29 -3.02
C GLU A 219 18.53 17.92 -1.54
N PRO A 220 18.63 16.61 -1.22
CA PRO A 220 18.84 16.21 0.17
C PRO A 220 20.21 16.69 0.64
N GLY A 221 20.31 17.07 1.91
CA GLY A 221 21.59 17.35 2.55
C GLY A 221 22.54 16.13 2.49
N GLU A 222 23.84 16.38 2.62
CA GLU A 222 24.84 15.29 2.69
C GLU A 222 24.47 14.30 3.79
N MET A 223 24.44 13.02 3.45
CA MET A 223 24.18 11.98 4.42
C MET A 223 25.43 11.75 5.27
N SER A 224 25.34 12.10 6.56
CA SER A 224 26.33 11.65 7.51
C SER A 224 26.30 10.12 7.62
N SER A 225 27.39 9.47 7.28
CA SER A 225 27.53 8.01 7.41
C SER A 225 27.90 7.57 8.84
N ASP A 226 28.02 8.52 9.75
CA ASP A 226 28.51 8.27 11.10
C ASP A 226 27.44 7.56 11.96
N ASN A 227 27.84 6.48 12.61
CA ASN A 227 27.06 5.71 13.59
C ASN A 227 25.80 5.00 13.05
N LEU A 228 25.84 4.42 11.84
CA LEU A 228 24.78 3.53 11.39
C LEU A 228 24.75 2.24 12.22
N PRO A 229 23.55 1.73 12.57
CA PRO A 229 23.40 0.43 13.23
C PRO A 229 23.95 -0.71 12.36
N ASN A 230 24.26 -1.86 13.00
CA ASN A 230 24.62 -3.06 12.25
C ASN A 230 23.46 -3.46 11.32
N ALA A 231 23.78 -3.62 10.03
CA ALA A 231 22.76 -3.91 9.01
C ALA A 231 22.05 -5.25 9.19
N PHE A 232 22.74 -6.27 9.73
CA PHE A 232 22.11 -7.56 10.05
C PHE A 232 21.09 -7.44 11.18
N LEU A 233 21.38 -6.61 12.21
CA LEU A 233 20.40 -6.30 13.26
C LEU A 233 19.24 -5.45 12.72
N ALA A 234 19.52 -4.57 11.75
CA ALA A 234 18.51 -3.74 11.13
C ALA A 234 17.51 -4.54 10.28
N ILE A 235 17.93 -5.65 9.67
CA ILE A 235 17.07 -6.53 8.87
C ILE A 235 16.19 -7.43 9.76
N LEU A 236 16.63 -7.75 10.98
CA LEU A 236 15.94 -8.69 11.86
C LEU A 236 14.44 -8.39 12.07
N PRO A 237 14.01 -7.14 12.38
CA PRO A 237 12.59 -6.83 12.54
C PRO A 237 11.76 -7.14 11.29
N LEU A 238 12.30 -6.90 10.08
CA LEU A 238 11.62 -7.17 8.82
C LEU A 238 11.41 -8.69 8.62
N PHE A 239 12.45 -9.49 8.88
CA PHE A 239 12.34 -10.95 8.85
C PHE A 239 11.32 -11.47 9.85
N LEU A 240 11.32 -10.93 11.07
CA LEU A 240 10.37 -11.34 12.10
C LEU A 240 8.93 -11.01 11.71
N VAL A 241 8.66 -9.86 11.08
CA VAL A 241 7.32 -9.56 10.54
C VAL A 241 6.88 -10.64 9.57
N GLY A 242 7.70 -11.02 8.59
CA GLY A 242 7.36 -12.07 7.62
C GLY A 242 7.13 -13.44 8.27
N ILE A 243 8.04 -13.86 9.14
CA ILE A 243 7.95 -15.16 9.84
C ILE A 243 6.73 -15.18 10.77
N CYS A 244 6.53 -14.16 11.59
CA CYS A 244 5.41 -14.08 12.52
C CYS A 244 4.07 -13.99 11.79
N ASN A 245 3.99 -13.27 10.67
CA ASN A 245 2.79 -13.28 9.83
C ASN A 245 2.42 -14.70 9.40
N LYS A 246 3.38 -15.49 8.93
CA LYS A 246 3.13 -16.90 8.56
C LYS A 246 2.69 -17.73 9.75
N ILE A 247 3.41 -17.64 10.87
CA ILE A 247 3.12 -18.39 12.09
C ILE A 247 1.72 -18.03 12.62
N PHE A 248 1.41 -16.74 12.73
CA PHE A 248 0.11 -16.27 13.24
C PHE A 248 -1.03 -16.66 12.31
N THR A 249 -0.84 -16.61 10.98
CA THR A 249 -1.84 -17.13 10.03
C THR A 249 -2.18 -18.59 10.31
N LEU A 250 -1.19 -19.43 10.57
CA LEU A 250 -1.40 -20.85 10.88
C LEU A 250 -2.05 -21.04 12.26
N LEU A 251 -1.56 -20.33 13.29
CA LEU A 251 -2.06 -20.43 14.66
C LEU A 251 -3.51 -19.95 14.79
N ILE A 252 -3.86 -18.81 14.19
CA ILE A 252 -5.22 -18.25 14.26
C ILE A 252 -6.20 -19.24 13.63
N ASN A 253 -5.90 -19.74 12.43
CA ASN A 253 -6.78 -20.69 11.75
C ASN A 253 -6.97 -22.01 12.52
N SER A 254 -5.94 -22.46 13.25
CA SER A 254 -6.04 -23.70 14.04
C SER A 254 -6.71 -23.49 15.40
N SER A 255 -6.60 -22.31 16.00
CA SER A 255 -7.02 -22.07 17.38
C SER A 255 -8.45 -21.56 17.53
N TYR A 256 -8.94 -20.75 16.56
CA TYR A 256 -10.26 -20.09 16.68
C TYR A 256 -11.39 -20.80 15.92
N GLY A 257 -11.11 -21.76 15.06
CA GLY A 257 -12.12 -22.43 14.24
C GLY A 257 -12.76 -21.49 13.18
N VAL A 258 -14.08 -21.64 12.96
CA VAL A 258 -14.80 -20.90 11.90
C VAL A 258 -15.24 -19.51 12.35
N SER A 259 -15.71 -19.39 13.60
CA SER A 259 -16.22 -18.14 14.18
C SER A 259 -15.91 -18.05 15.66
N PHE A 260 -15.74 -16.83 16.16
CA PHE A 260 -15.65 -16.55 17.58
C PHE A 260 -16.98 -15.94 18.06
N ASP A 261 -17.64 -16.64 18.97
CA ASP A 261 -18.89 -16.17 19.60
C ASP A 261 -18.58 -15.53 20.95
N PHE A 262 -18.94 -14.26 21.09
CA PHE A 262 -18.74 -13.47 22.31
C PHE A 262 -19.61 -13.95 23.49
N SER A 263 -20.67 -14.72 23.22
CA SER A 263 -21.47 -15.34 24.28
C SER A 263 -20.66 -16.29 25.16
N SER A 264 -19.61 -16.90 24.59
CA SER A 264 -18.66 -17.76 25.32
C SER A 264 -17.89 -17.04 26.44
N VAL A 265 -17.78 -15.72 26.37
CA VAL A 265 -17.14 -14.85 27.39
C VAL A 265 -18.15 -13.94 28.09
N GLY A 266 -19.45 -14.26 27.97
CA GLY A 266 -20.53 -13.55 28.69
C GLY A 266 -21.05 -12.29 28.00
N ILE A 267 -20.67 -12.01 26.75
CA ILE A 267 -21.13 -10.85 25.97
C ILE A 267 -22.15 -11.35 24.93
N THR A 268 -23.44 -11.12 25.19
CA THR A 268 -24.54 -11.66 24.35
C THR A 268 -25.03 -10.70 23.26
N GLU A 269 -24.71 -9.40 23.37
CA GLU A 269 -25.18 -8.37 22.43
C GLU A 269 -24.31 -8.19 21.17
N THR A 270 -23.14 -8.85 21.12
CA THR A 270 -22.20 -8.70 20.02
C THR A 270 -22.29 -9.88 19.06
N ALA A 271 -22.48 -9.60 17.76
CA ALA A 271 -22.51 -10.63 16.74
C ALA A 271 -21.18 -11.40 16.64
N PRO A 272 -21.21 -12.71 16.35
CA PRO A 272 -20.01 -13.51 16.17
C PRO A 272 -19.11 -12.96 15.05
N ILE A 273 -17.78 -13.11 15.23
CA ILE A 273 -16.79 -12.73 14.21
C ILE A 273 -16.45 -13.95 13.36
N GLU A 274 -16.57 -13.82 12.04
CA GLU A 274 -16.07 -14.82 11.10
C GLU A 274 -14.54 -14.79 11.06
N ILE A 275 -13.91 -15.82 11.58
CA ILE A 275 -12.43 -15.87 11.70
C ILE A 275 -11.75 -15.85 10.33
N GLN A 276 -12.32 -16.51 9.32
CA GLN A 276 -11.75 -16.53 7.98
C GLN A 276 -11.58 -15.14 7.36
N LYS A 277 -12.47 -14.18 7.70
CA LYS A 277 -12.37 -12.78 7.23
C LYS A 277 -11.31 -11.98 8.00
N MET A 278 -11.03 -12.38 9.24
CA MET A 278 -10.16 -11.62 10.14
C MET A 278 -8.75 -12.19 10.29
N ALA A 279 -8.57 -13.48 10.02
CA ALA A 279 -7.32 -14.19 10.31
C ALA A 279 -6.09 -13.55 9.67
N ALA A 280 -6.18 -13.13 8.40
CA ALA A 280 -5.08 -12.48 7.70
C ALA A 280 -4.75 -11.11 8.30
N ILE A 281 -5.78 -10.34 8.67
CA ILE A 281 -5.65 -9.02 9.28
C ILE A 281 -4.97 -9.14 10.65
N TRP A 282 -5.49 -10.00 11.53
CA TRP A 282 -4.92 -10.23 12.86
C TRP A 282 -3.49 -10.77 12.81
N ALA A 283 -3.19 -11.65 11.84
CA ALA A 283 -1.84 -12.18 11.66
C ALA A 283 -0.83 -11.07 11.30
N VAL A 284 -1.22 -10.15 10.43
CA VAL A 284 -0.38 -9.00 10.06
C VAL A 284 -0.26 -8.01 11.21
N GLU A 285 -1.35 -7.69 11.91
CA GLU A 285 -1.34 -6.81 13.08
C GLU A 285 -0.38 -7.34 14.16
N GLY A 286 -0.52 -8.62 14.52
CA GLY A 286 0.37 -9.27 15.47
C GLY A 286 1.82 -9.27 15.03
N ALA A 287 2.08 -9.55 13.75
CA ALA A 287 3.43 -9.53 13.19
C ALA A 287 4.07 -8.13 13.23
N LEU A 288 3.30 -7.09 12.89
CA LEU A 288 3.76 -5.70 12.98
C LEU A 288 4.06 -5.28 14.43
N VAL A 289 3.23 -5.71 15.39
CA VAL A 289 3.50 -5.48 16.82
C VAL A 289 4.84 -6.12 17.23
N VAL A 290 5.10 -7.38 16.85
CA VAL A 290 6.39 -8.04 17.10
C VAL A 290 7.54 -7.27 16.46
N GLY A 291 7.37 -6.82 15.22
CA GLY A 291 8.36 -5.98 14.52
C GLY A 291 8.67 -4.69 15.27
N ILE A 292 7.63 -3.95 15.72
CA ILE A 292 7.78 -2.72 16.51
C ILE A 292 8.52 -2.99 17.79
N LEU A 293 8.10 -4.01 18.55
CA LEU A 293 8.75 -4.37 19.83
C LEU A 293 10.22 -4.77 19.61
N THR A 294 10.54 -5.46 18.53
CA THR A 294 11.91 -5.81 18.18
C THR A 294 12.77 -4.57 17.91
N VAL A 295 12.26 -3.59 17.16
CA VAL A 295 12.99 -2.33 16.93
C VAL A 295 13.20 -1.58 18.23
N LEU A 296 12.16 -1.47 19.07
CA LEU A 296 12.25 -0.82 20.37
C LEU A 296 13.28 -1.52 21.26
N PHE A 297 13.31 -2.84 21.28
CA PHE A 297 14.30 -3.59 22.06
C PHE A 297 15.74 -3.32 21.58
N LEU A 298 15.97 -3.34 20.27
CA LEU A 298 17.30 -3.20 19.68
C LEU A 298 17.83 -1.75 19.68
N ALA A 299 16.93 -0.76 19.57
CA ALA A 299 17.32 0.64 19.33
C ALA A 299 16.58 1.64 20.25
N PHE A 300 16.11 1.24 21.42
CA PHE A 300 15.29 2.07 22.31
C PHE A 300 15.88 3.45 22.57
N LYS A 301 17.17 3.54 22.87
CA LYS A 301 17.84 4.82 23.16
C LYS A 301 17.76 5.82 21.99
N LYS A 302 17.85 5.34 20.74
CA LYS A 302 17.76 6.18 19.53
C LYS A 302 16.33 6.60 19.24
N VAL A 303 15.40 5.65 19.39
CA VAL A 303 13.98 5.86 19.09
C VAL A 303 13.33 6.78 20.10
N LYS A 304 13.60 6.61 21.41
CA LYS A 304 12.96 7.35 22.52
C LYS A 304 13.05 8.86 22.38
N THR A 305 14.16 9.41 21.89
CA THR A 305 14.44 10.85 21.87
C THR A 305 13.38 11.65 21.09
N ASN A 306 12.88 11.09 19.98
CA ASN A 306 11.92 11.77 19.11
C ASN A 306 10.58 10.99 18.96
N LEU A 307 10.36 9.95 19.78
CA LEU A 307 9.27 9.02 19.62
C LEU A 307 7.90 9.71 19.63
N ASN A 308 7.60 10.50 20.64
CA ASN A 308 6.26 11.10 20.81
C ASN A 308 5.87 12.05 19.67
N SER A 309 6.76 12.94 19.28
CA SER A 309 6.46 13.89 18.17
C SER A 309 6.32 13.19 16.83
N GLN A 310 7.16 12.23 16.58
CA GLN A 310 7.20 11.52 15.29
C GLN A 310 6.09 10.47 15.15
N ILE A 311 5.66 9.84 16.24
CA ILE A 311 4.50 8.94 16.25
C ILE A 311 3.22 9.71 15.90
N ASN A 312 3.01 10.90 16.49
CA ASN A 312 1.82 11.71 16.16
C ASN A 312 1.73 12.06 14.66
N ILE A 313 2.86 12.37 14.02
CA ILE A 313 2.92 12.58 12.56
C ILE A 313 2.53 11.30 11.80
N SER A 314 3.03 10.15 12.25
CA SER A 314 2.71 8.85 11.63
C SER A 314 1.25 8.45 11.80
N ILE A 315 0.66 8.73 12.97
CA ILE A 315 -0.79 8.54 13.22
C ILE A 315 -1.60 9.42 12.25
N GLY A 316 -1.24 10.69 12.09
CA GLY A 316 -1.89 11.58 11.13
C GLY A 316 -1.82 11.06 9.70
N GLY A 317 -0.67 10.54 9.28
CA GLY A 317 -0.48 9.89 7.98
C GLY A 317 -1.33 8.62 7.81
N ALA A 318 -1.40 7.78 8.84
CA ALA A 318 -2.21 6.56 8.83
C ALA A 318 -3.71 6.89 8.75
N LEU A 319 -4.18 7.87 9.51
CA LEU A 319 -5.57 8.35 9.46
C LEU A 319 -5.91 8.88 8.06
N LEU A 320 -5.05 9.73 7.49
CA LEU A 320 -5.27 10.29 6.15
C LEU A 320 -5.33 9.19 5.09
N ALA A 321 -4.42 8.22 5.12
CA ALA A 321 -4.40 7.09 4.20
C ALA A 321 -5.66 6.22 4.34
N THR A 322 -6.06 5.89 5.58
CA THR A 322 -7.25 5.08 5.86
C THR A 322 -8.53 5.78 5.42
N LEU A 323 -8.66 7.09 5.68
CA LEU A 323 -9.85 7.86 5.31
C LEU A 323 -9.92 8.09 3.79
N ASN A 324 -8.79 8.29 3.10
CA ASN A 324 -8.77 8.36 1.64
C ASN A 324 -9.32 7.07 1.02
N THR A 325 -8.71 5.93 1.37
CA THR A 325 -9.15 4.63 0.84
C THR A 325 -10.56 4.26 1.29
N GLY A 326 -10.92 4.59 2.55
CA GLY A 326 -12.29 4.40 3.04
C GLY A 326 -13.33 5.22 2.26
N SER A 327 -12.97 6.45 1.85
CA SER A 327 -13.85 7.29 1.02
C SER A 327 -14.00 6.73 -0.39
N GLU A 328 -12.92 6.21 -0.99
CA GLU A 328 -12.97 5.49 -2.27
C GLU A 328 -13.87 4.26 -2.16
N TYR A 329 -13.76 3.52 -1.05
CA TYR A 329 -14.61 2.36 -0.77
C TYR A 329 -16.09 2.74 -0.59
N GLY A 330 -16.36 3.87 0.08
CA GLY A 330 -17.71 4.46 0.19
C GLY A 330 -18.28 4.86 -1.17
N PHE A 331 -17.45 5.50 -2.01
CA PHE A 331 -17.80 5.85 -3.39
C PHE A 331 -18.14 4.58 -4.20
N GLY A 332 -17.27 3.57 -4.17
CA GLY A 332 -17.49 2.29 -4.85
C GLY A 332 -18.81 1.62 -4.42
N GLY A 333 -19.12 1.64 -3.12
CA GLY A 333 -20.38 1.11 -2.58
C GLY A 333 -21.62 1.82 -3.12
N VAL A 334 -21.58 3.15 -3.22
CA VAL A 334 -22.67 3.93 -3.82
C VAL A 334 -22.83 3.62 -5.31
N ILE A 335 -21.74 3.65 -6.07
CA ILE A 335 -21.74 3.39 -7.51
C ILE A 335 -22.25 1.97 -7.80
N ALA A 336 -21.79 0.97 -7.03
CA ALA A 336 -22.20 -0.43 -7.18
C ALA A 336 -23.71 -0.64 -6.90
N ALA A 337 -24.33 0.21 -6.08
CA ALA A 337 -25.76 0.16 -5.79
C ALA A 337 -26.63 0.79 -6.88
N LEU A 338 -26.05 1.51 -7.85
CA LEU A 338 -26.80 2.18 -8.91
C LEU A 338 -27.14 1.21 -10.06
N PRO A 339 -28.35 1.32 -10.67
CA PRO A 339 -28.77 0.44 -11.76
C PRO A 339 -27.80 0.39 -12.94
N GLY A 340 -27.20 1.52 -13.30
CA GLY A 340 -26.25 1.62 -14.41
C GLY A 340 -24.97 0.81 -14.21
N PHE A 341 -24.53 0.56 -12.96
CA PHE A 341 -23.38 -0.28 -12.66
C PHE A 341 -23.67 -1.77 -12.96
N LYS A 342 -24.88 -2.24 -12.65
CA LYS A 342 -25.28 -3.62 -12.96
C LYS A 342 -25.22 -3.88 -14.47
N LEU A 343 -25.73 -2.94 -15.29
CA LEU A 343 -25.66 -3.03 -16.74
C LEU A 343 -24.21 -3.05 -17.26
N LEU A 344 -23.32 -2.23 -16.68
CA LEU A 344 -21.89 -2.23 -17.00
C LEU A 344 -21.24 -3.57 -16.67
N ASN A 345 -21.49 -4.10 -15.47
CA ASN A 345 -20.93 -5.36 -15.01
C ASN A 345 -21.40 -6.54 -15.87
N GLU A 346 -22.68 -6.61 -16.23
CA GLU A 346 -23.22 -7.61 -17.14
C GLU A 346 -22.60 -7.51 -18.54
N SER A 347 -22.38 -6.30 -19.04
CA SER A 347 -21.75 -6.06 -20.34
C SER A 347 -20.28 -6.50 -20.34
N LEU A 348 -19.52 -6.17 -19.30
CA LEU A 348 -18.12 -6.58 -19.15
C LEU A 348 -17.99 -8.10 -18.99
N SER A 349 -18.84 -8.71 -18.16
CA SER A 349 -18.83 -10.16 -17.91
C SER A 349 -19.23 -10.95 -19.16
N SER A 350 -20.06 -10.39 -20.02
CA SER A 350 -20.43 -11.01 -21.30
C SER A 350 -19.30 -10.88 -22.35
N ALA A 351 -18.54 -9.76 -22.30
CA ALA A 351 -17.46 -9.48 -23.24
C ALA A 351 -16.18 -10.27 -22.92
N ILE A 352 -15.87 -10.41 -21.62
CA ILE A 352 -14.67 -11.11 -21.14
C ILE A 352 -15.09 -12.31 -20.30
N LYS A 353 -15.14 -13.48 -20.95
CA LYS A 353 -15.61 -14.72 -20.32
C LYS A 353 -14.64 -15.34 -19.30
N ASP A 354 -13.33 -15.11 -19.48
CA ASP A 354 -12.33 -15.59 -18.54
C ASP A 354 -12.36 -14.74 -17.27
N PRO A 355 -12.60 -15.33 -16.08
CA PRO A 355 -12.73 -14.58 -14.84
C PRO A 355 -11.45 -13.82 -14.47
N LEU A 356 -10.28 -14.40 -14.70
CA LEU A 356 -8.98 -13.77 -14.37
C LEU A 356 -8.69 -12.57 -15.28
N ALA A 357 -8.99 -12.72 -16.59
CA ALA A 357 -8.85 -11.62 -17.53
C ALA A 357 -9.84 -10.49 -17.24
N ASN A 358 -11.10 -10.83 -16.88
CA ASN A 358 -12.12 -9.85 -16.50
C ASN A 358 -11.68 -9.07 -15.25
N GLU A 359 -11.27 -9.77 -14.21
CA GLU A 359 -10.79 -9.15 -12.96
C GLU A 359 -9.57 -8.25 -13.21
N ALA A 360 -8.57 -8.74 -13.96
CA ALA A 360 -7.39 -7.94 -14.29
C ALA A 360 -7.73 -6.65 -15.03
N VAL A 361 -8.63 -6.69 -16.02
CA VAL A 361 -9.07 -5.50 -16.77
C VAL A 361 -9.88 -4.56 -15.87
N THR A 362 -10.79 -5.10 -15.06
CA THR A 362 -11.67 -4.32 -14.18
C THR A 362 -10.86 -3.61 -13.12
N ILE A 363 -10.01 -4.33 -12.37
CA ILE A 363 -9.17 -3.75 -11.30
C ILE A 363 -8.19 -2.72 -11.88
N THR A 364 -7.53 -3.03 -13.00
CA THR A 364 -6.60 -2.07 -13.62
C THR A 364 -7.31 -0.79 -14.05
N THR A 365 -8.51 -0.92 -14.61
CA THR A 365 -9.33 0.22 -15.04
C THR A 365 -9.75 1.05 -13.83
N LEU A 366 -10.29 0.43 -12.77
CA LEU A 366 -10.72 1.10 -11.57
C LEU A 366 -9.56 1.76 -10.82
N ALA A 367 -8.43 1.07 -10.66
CA ALA A 367 -7.22 1.64 -10.07
C ALA A 367 -6.68 2.82 -10.88
N GLY A 368 -6.73 2.75 -12.22
CA GLY A 368 -6.38 3.86 -13.10
C GLY A 368 -7.32 5.06 -12.97
N ILE A 369 -8.60 4.81 -12.77
CA ILE A 369 -9.63 5.86 -12.59
C ILE A 369 -9.48 6.53 -11.22
N THR A 370 -9.35 5.76 -10.16
CA THR A 370 -9.23 6.29 -8.79
C THR A 370 -7.85 6.86 -8.49
N GLY A 371 -6.84 6.51 -9.28
CA GLY A 371 -5.44 6.84 -9.01
C GLY A 371 -4.88 6.12 -7.78
N SER A 372 -5.54 5.05 -7.35
CA SER A 372 -5.23 4.29 -6.13
C SER A 372 -5.36 2.79 -6.38
N ALA A 373 -4.30 2.02 -6.09
CA ALA A 373 -4.35 0.57 -6.18
C ALA A 373 -5.35 -0.03 -5.19
N SER A 374 -5.40 0.48 -3.95
CA SER A 374 -6.34 0.03 -2.93
C SER A 374 -7.78 0.47 -3.19
N GLY A 375 -7.99 1.54 -3.95
CA GLY A 375 -9.32 1.99 -4.39
C GLY A 375 -9.86 1.21 -5.59
N GLY A 376 -9.00 0.45 -6.30
CA GLY A 376 -9.39 -0.44 -7.40
C GLY A 376 -9.73 -1.87 -6.97
N LEU A 377 -9.32 -2.25 -5.77
CA LEU A 377 -9.59 -3.55 -5.17
C LEU A 377 -10.96 -3.57 -4.50
#